data_ca56ec761f4fa7ba3631b115c05435ef
#
_entry.id   ca56ec761f4fa7ba3631b115c05435ef
#
_cell.length_a   1.000
_cell.length_b   1.000
_cell.length_c   1.000
_cell.angle_alpha   90.00
_cell.angle_beta   90.00
_cell.angle_gamma   90.00
#
_symmetry.space_group_name_H-M   'P 1'
#
loop_
_entity.id
_entity.type
_entity.pdbx_description
1 polymer ?
#
loop_
_entity_poly.entity_id
_entity_poly.type
_entity_poly.pdbx_seq_one_letter_code
_entity_poly.pdbx_strand_id
1 'polypeptide(L)'
;MKHTIRHYLRTALATAAAAASILPLAAQEPGRPITVSENGHYLQYADGRPFFYQGDTAWELFHRLDREQADLYLRNRAAKGFNVIQAVALAELDGVDVPNAYGHLPLTDRDPSRPAVKDGEQNDYWDHVDYIVRRANELGMYIGLLPTWGRYWNDGGPIFNERNAEAYGRFIAERYKDADVIWILGGDRNPDDDRKQAIIRAMARGIRSVDTRHLITFHPTGWQTSSRWFHGDAWLDFNGRQSGHNQRYNSNEQILDDFRRT
;
A
#
# COMPACT_ATOMS: atom_id res chain seq x y z
N MET A 1 31.48 -58.56 58.43
CA MET A 1 30.39 -57.61 58.74
C MET A 1 30.93 -56.22 58.55
N LYS A 2 30.70 -55.62 57.43
CA LYS A 2 30.88 -54.11 57.23
C LYS A 2 29.84 -53.70 56.20
N HIS A 3 28.84 -52.94 56.67
CA HIS A 3 27.81 -52.30 55.84
C HIS A 3 28.40 -51.08 55.16
N THR A 4 28.34 -51.01 53.83
CA THR A 4 28.71 -49.84 53.08
C THR A 4 27.40 -49.13 52.61
N ILE A 5 27.15 -47.94 53.16
CA ILE A 5 26.05 -47.07 52.81
C ILE A 5 26.43 -46.31 51.54
N ARG A 6 25.68 -46.51 50.43
CA ARG A 6 25.83 -45.70 49.23
C ARG A 6 24.88 -44.49 49.30
N HIS A 7 25.48 -43.32 49.33
CA HIS A 7 24.77 -42.05 49.15
C HIS A 7 24.44 -41.84 47.67
N TYR A 8 23.16 -41.79 47.36
CA TYR A 8 22.67 -41.29 46.09
C TYR A 8 22.56 -39.77 46.12
N LEU A 9 23.44 -39.05 45.41
CA LEU A 9 23.26 -37.65 45.09
C LEU A 9 22.16 -37.57 44.02
N ARG A 10 21.03 -36.96 44.36
CA ARG A 10 20.00 -36.52 43.41
C ARG A 10 20.38 -35.14 42.92
N THR A 11 20.91 -35.04 41.72
CA THR A 11 21.03 -33.78 40.96
C THR A 11 19.65 -33.38 40.45
N ALA A 12 19.04 -32.36 41.03
CA ALA A 12 17.85 -31.72 40.50
C ALA A 12 18.26 -30.82 39.34
N LEU A 13 17.91 -31.17 38.10
CA LEU A 13 17.97 -30.27 36.96
C LEU A 13 16.81 -29.30 37.05
N ALA A 14 17.10 -28.05 37.33
CA ALA A 14 16.12 -26.97 37.20
C ALA A 14 16.04 -26.53 35.73
N THR A 15 15.02 -26.98 35.02
CA THR A 15 14.64 -26.44 33.70
C THR A 15 14.02 -25.07 33.87
N ALA A 16 14.78 -24.02 33.62
CA ALA A 16 14.24 -22.68 33.48
C ALA A 16 13.49 -22.60 32.14
N ALA A 17 12.16 -22.68 32.18
CA ALA A 17 11.31 -22.36 31.07
C ALA A 17 11.34 -20.83 30.87
N ALA A 18 12.07 -20.36 29.87
CA ALA A 18 11.98 -18.98 29.40
C ALA A 18 10.59 -18.79 28.79
N ALA A 19 9.67 -18.23 29.55
CA ALA A 19 8.41 -17.70 29.02
C ALA A 19 8.77 -16.49 28.15
N ALA A 20 8.82 -16.70 26.83
CA ALA A 20 8.83 -15.61 25.87
C ALA A 20 7.48 -14.88 26.04
N SER A 21 7.49 -13.73 26.71
CA SER A 21 6.36 -12.83 26.78
C SER A 21 6.10 -12.33 25.35
N ILE A 22 5.12 -12.92 24.68
CA ILE A 22 4.55 -12.34 23.46
C ILE A 22 3.85 -11.07 23.95
N LEU A 23 4.56 -9.94 23.91
CA LEU A 23 3.92 -8.64 24.08
C LEU A 23 2.85 -8.55 22.99
N PRO A 24 1.59 -8.24 23.33
CA PRO A 24 0.58 -7.99 22.34
C PRO A 24 1.12 -6.86 21.45
N LEU A 25 1.13 -7.09 20.14
CA LEU A 25 1.39 -6.03 19.19
C LEU A 25 0.36 -4.95 19.50
N ALA A 26 0.84 -3.83 20.05
CA ALA A 26 -0.05 -2.73 20.41
C ALA A 26 -0.86 -2.37 19.16
N ALA A 27 -2.18 -2.39 19.29
CA ALA A 27 -3.05 -1.93 18.21
C ALA A 27 -2.54 -0.56 17.76
N GLN A 28 -2.29 -0.41 16.46
CA GLN A 28 -1.82 0.86 15.93
C GLN A 28 -2.89 1.92 16.16
N GLU A 29 -2.49 3.04 16.76
CA GLU A 29 -3.41 4.17 16.87
C GLU A 29 -3.59 4.77 15.48
N PRO A 30 -4.83 4.95 15.00
CA PRO A 30 -5.11 5.60 13.72
C PRO A 30 -4.49 7.00 13.66
N GLY A 31 -4.11 7.44 12.46
CA GLY A 31 -3.67 8.81 12.22
C GLY A 31 -2.18 9.09 12.50
N ARG A 32 -1.31 8.09 12.58
CA ARG A 32 0.13 8.30 12.77
C ARG A 32 0.82 8.54 11.43
N PRO A 33 1.39 9.72 11.17
CA PRO A 33 2.16 9.97 9.96
C PRO A 33 3.35 8.99 9.86
N ILE A 34 3.55 8.47 8.65
CA ILE A 34 4.72 7.68 8.30
C ILE A 34 5.69 8.58 7.56
N THR A 35 6.96 8.50 7.87
CA THR A 35 8.03 9.26 7.23
C THR A 35 9.16 8.35 6.80
N VAL A 36 10.04 8.84 5.94
CA VAL A 36 11.34 8.20 5.68
C VAL A 36 12.30 8.57 6.80
N SER A 37 13.10 7.60 7.25
CA SER A 37 14.14 7.84 8.27
C SER A 37 15.17 8.84 7.78
N GLU A 38 15.87 9.52 8.70
CA GLU A 38 16.87 10.54 8.39
C GLU A 38 17.98 10.01 7.45
N ASN A 39 18.35 8.74 7.60
CA ASN A 39 19.36 8.10 6.75
C ASN A 39 18.81 7.54 5.43
N GLY A 40 17.51 7.70 5.13
CA GLY A 40 16.87 7.27 3.88
C GLY A 40 16.64 5.77 3.72
N HIS A 41 16.90 4.94 4.74
CA HIS A 41 16.97 3.49 4.56
C HIS A 41 15.74 2.71 5.04
N TYR A 42 14.85 3.32 5.81
CA TYR A 42 13.63 2.65 6.29
C TYR A 42 12.49 3.66 6.53
N LEU A 43 11.28 3.13 6.62
CA LEU A 43 10.12 3.90 7.01
C LEU A 43 9.98 3.90 8.54
N GLN A 44 9.49 5.00 9.08
CA GLN A 44 9.25 5.18 10.51
C GLN A 44 7.97 5.97 10.76
N TYR A 45 7.41 5.81 11.94
CA TYR A 45 6.39 6.72 12.43
C TYR A 45 7.00 8.09 12.78
N ALA A 46 6.17 9.13 12.86
CA ALA A 46 6.61 10.48 13.24
C ALA A 46 7.32 10.54 14.63
N ASP A 47 7.07 9.57 15.51
CA ASP A 47 7.75 9.42 16.80
C ASP A 47 9.12 8.70 16.73
N GLY A 48 9.59 8.37 15.52
CA GLY A 48 10.89 7.73 15.26
C GLY A 48 10.88 6.21 15.39
N ARG A 49 9.80 5.57 15.81
CA ARG A 49 9.71 4.09 15.83
C ARG A 49 9.69 3.53 14.41
N PRO A 50 10.48 2.49 14.08
CA PRO A 50 10.46 1.88 12.77
C PRO A 50 9.04 1.42 12.36
N PHE A 51 8.67 1.70 11.12
CA PHE A 51 7.46 1.18 10.50
C PHE A 51 7.81 -0.05 9.66
N PHE A 52 7.39 -1.22 10.13
CA PHE A 52 7.53 -2.45 9.36
C PHE A 52 6.33 -2.59 8.42
N TYR A 53 6.56 -2.39 7.12
CA TYR A 53 5.52 -2.46 6.10
C TYR A 53 5.07 -3.92 5.88
N GLN A 54 4.07 -4.37 6.63
CA GLN A 54 3.45 -5.69 6.49
C GLN A 54 2.19 -5.55 5.65
N GLY A 55 2.38 -5.58 4.32
CA GLY A 55 1.29 -5.36 3.36
C GLY A 55 0.64 -6.64 2.86
N ASP A 56 -0.66 -6.57 2.57
CA ASP A 56 -1.39 -7.54 1.74
C ASP A 56 -1.95 -6.84 0.51
N THR A 57 -2.13 -7.59 -0.59
CA THR A 57 -2.62 -7.05 -1.86
C THR A 57 -4.07 -7.46 -2.08
N ALA A 58 -4.93 -6.48 -2.33
CA ALA A 58 -6.36 -6.64 -2.58
C ALA A 58 -6.78 -5.74 -3.75
N TRP A 59 -6.22 -6.01 -4.94
CA TRP A 59 -6.34 -5.14 -6.12
C TRP A 59 -7.77 -4.77 -6.50
N GLU A 60 -8.72 -5.69 -6.28
CA GLU A 60 -10.13 -5.54 -6.63
C GLU A 60 -11.04 -5.19 -5.43
N LEU A 61 -10.45 -4.78 -4.29
CA LEU A 61 -11.17 -4.56 -3.02
C LEU A 61 -12.34 -3.58 -3.18
N PHE A 62 -12.11 -2.46 -3.83
CA PHE A 62 -13.11 -1.41 -4.03
C PHE A 62 -14.12 -1.74 -5.13
N HIS A 63 -13.72 -2.60 -6.07
CA HIS A 63 -14.54 -2.89 -7.25
C HIS A 63 -15.47 -4.11 -7.03
N ARG A 64 -14.94 -5.19 -6.46
CA ARG A 64 -15.67 -6.47 -6.46
C ARG A 64 -16.32 -6.84 -5.15
N LEU A 65 -15.81 -6.40 -4.02
CA LEU A 65 -16.32 -6.76 -2.71
C LEU A 65 -17.44 -5.78 -2.30
N ASP A 66 -18.51 -6.33 -1.70
CA ASP A 66 -19.45 -5.52 -0.95
C ASP A 66 -18.87 -5.16 0.43
N ARG A 67 -19.59 -4.34 1.22
CA ARG A 67 -19.10 -3.85 2.53
C ARG A 67 -18.92 -4.96 3.56
N GLU A 68 -19.76 -5.98 3.54
CA GLU A 68 -19.66 -7.11 4.47
C GLU A 68 -18.43 -7.96 4.15
N GLN A 69 -18.22 -8.26 2.88
CA GLN A 69 -17.05 -9.00 2.42
C GLN A 69 -15.74 -8.22 2.67
N ALA A 70 -15.75 -6.92 2.40
CA ALA A 70 -14.61 -6.03 2.66
C ALA A 70 -14.29 -5.97 4.17
N ASP A 71 -15.29 -5.81 5.04
CA ASP A 71 -15.09 -5.81 6.50
C ASP A 71 -14.55 -7.15 7.02
N LEU A 72 -15.09 -8.27 6.52
CA LEU A 72 -14.58 -9.60 6.88
C LEU A 72 -13.12 -9.76 6.48
N TYR A 73 -12.74 -9.34 5.26
CA TYR A 73 -11.37 -9.36 4.77
C TYR A 73 -10.46 -8.49 5.64
N LEU A 74 -10.83 -7.23 5.88
CA LEU A 74 -10.02 -6.28 6.65
C LEU A 74 -9.81 -6.75 8.10
N ARG A 75 -10.85 -7.23 8.79
CA ARG A 75 -10.71 -7.80 10.13
C ARG A 75 -9.79 -9.02 10.16
N ASN A 76 -9.88 -9.89 9.14
CA ASN A 76 -8.99 -11.04 9.04
C ASN A 76 -7.52 -10.61 8.90
N ARG A 77 -7.24 -9.57 8.09
CA ARG A 77 -5.89 -9.06 7.88
C ARG A 77 -5.35 -8.35 9.12
N ALA A 78 -6.14 -7.51 9.76
CA ALA A 78 -5.77 -6.86 11.01
C ALA A 78 -5.45 -7.90 12.10
N ALA A 79 -6.27 -8.93 12.27
CA ALA A 79 -6.04 -10.01 13.22
C ALA A 79 -4.76 -10.82 12.96
N LYS A 80 -4.24 -10.81 11.74
CA LYS A 80 -2.98 -11.45 11.34
C LYS A 80 -1.77 -10.52 11.40
N GLY A 81 -1.96 -9.27 11.84
CA GLY A 81 -0.87 -8.31 11.99
C GLY A 81 -0.49 -7.55 10.73
N PHE A 82 -1.29 -7.63 9.65
CA PHE A 82 -1.10 -6.74 8.52
C PHE A 82 -1.41 -5.31 8.92
N ASN A 83 -0.60 -4.37 8.44
CA ASN A 83 -0.76 -2.95 8.73
C ASN A 83 -0.92 -2.08 7.48
N VAL A 84 -0.79 -2.67 6.29
CA VAL A 84 -1.09 -2.01 5.01
C VAL A 84 -1.94 -2.94 4.15
N ILE A 85 -3.00 -2.40 3.54
CA ILE A 85 -3.75 -3.07 2.48
C ILE A 85 -3.56 -2.29 1.18
N GLN A 86 -2.94 -2.90 0.20
CA GLN A 86 -2.77 -2.30 -1.12
C GLN A 86 -4.03 -2.55 -1.96
N ALA A 87 -4.68 -1.49 -2.42
CA ALA A 87 -5.91 -1.56 -3.18
C ALA A 87 -5.94 -0.51 -4.30
N VAL A 88 -6.66 -0.78 -5.38
CA VAL A 88 -6.67 0.04 -6.59
C VAL A 88 -8.02 0.73 -6.77
N ALA A 89 -7.99 2.07 -6.87
CA ALA A 89 -9.23 2.84 -7.06
C ALA A 89 -9.84 2.61 -8.45
N LEU A 90 -9.05 2.64 -9.51
CA LEU A 90 -9.48 2.22 -10.85
C LEU A 90 -8.89 0.83 -11.12
N ALA A 91 -9.61 -0.21 -10.70
CA ALA A 91 -9.14 -1.58 -10.65
C ALA A 91 -8.82 -2.18 -12.04
N GLU A 92 -7.89 -3.16 -12.07
CA GLU A 92 -7.36 -3.75 -13.31
C GLU A 92 -8.43 -4.47 -14.13
N LEU A 93 -9.22 -5.30 -13.45
CA LEU A 93 -10.14 -6.21 -14.10
C LEU A 93 -11.49 -5.52 -14.36
N ASP A 94 -11.49 -4.65 -15.37
CA ASP A 94 -12.62 -3.89 -15.87
C ASP A 94 -13.24 -2.87 -14.87
N GLY A 95 -12.48 -2.45 -13.85
CA GLY A 95 -12.98 -1.55 -12.81
C GLY A 95 -13.41 -0.15 -13.28
N VAL A 96 -13.15 0.22 -14.55
CA VAL A 96 -13.64 1.45 -15.16
C VAL A 96 -14.91 1.20 -16.01
N ASP A 97 -15.09 -0.03 -16.47
CA ASP A 97 -16.14 -0.39 -17.45
C ASP A 97 -17.28 -1.20 -16.83
N VAL A 98 -16.99 -1.95 -15.79
CA VAL A 98 -17.96 -2.76 -15.05
C VAL A 98 -18.24 -2.10 -13.71
N PRO A 99 -19.52 -1.92 -13.35
CA PRO A 99 -19.87 -1.33 -12.05
C PRO A 99 -19.34 -2.16 -10.86
N ASN A 100 -19.12 -1.48 -9.72
CA ASN A 100 -18.79 -2.14 -8.47
C ASN A 100 -19.97 -3.00 -7.94
N ALA A 101 -19.78 -3.65 -6.79
CA ALA A 101 -20.81 -4.49 -6.14
C ALA A 101 -22.15 -3.78 -5.88
N TYR A 102 -22.18 -2.45 -5.95
CA TYR A 102 -23.38 -1.61 -5.76
C TYR A 102 -23.93 -1.00 -7.05
N GLY A 103 -23.41 -1.38 -8.21
CA GLY A 103 -23.87 -0.90 -9.50
C GLY A 103 -23.33 0.46 -9.93
N HIS A 104 -22.22 0.93 -9.31
CA HIS A 104 -21.64 2.24 -9.59
C HIS A 104 -20.32 2.14 -10.36
N LEU A 105 -20.15 3.04 -11.34
CA LEU A 105 -18.90 3.26 -12.06
C LEU A 105 -18.09 4.37 -11.40
N PRO A 106 -16.74 4.33 -11.43
CA PRO A 106 -15.89 5.34 -10.81
C PRO A 106 -15.80 6.66 -11.58
N LEU A 107 -16.02 6.61 -12.90
CA LEU A 107 -15.84 7.74 -13.81
C LEU A 107 -17.07 7.93 -14.70
N THR A 108 -17.36 9.19 -15.05
CA THR A 108 -18.30 9.54 -16.09
C THR A 108 -17.59 9.47 -17.44
N ASP A 109 -18.17 8.72 -18.39
CA ASP A 109 -17.65 8.56 -19.75
C ASP A 109 -16.18 8.08 -19.81
N ARG A 110 -15.73 7.31 -18.84
CA ARG A 110 -14.34 6.84 -18.70
C ARG A 110 -13.31 7.98 -18.62
N ASP A 111 -13.71 9.21 -18.31
CA ASP A 111 -12.82 10.35 -18.23
C ASP A 111 -12.28 10.53 -16.80
N PRO A 112 -10.96 10.36 -16.56
CA PRO A 112 -10.36 10.56 -15.24
C PRO A 112 -10.55 11.97 -14.66
N SER A 113 -10.75 12.98 -15.50
CA SER A 113 -11.08 14.33 -15.03
C SER A 113 -12.53 14.49 -14.56
N ARG A 114 -13.36 13.44 -14.69
CA ARG A 114 -14.78 13.44 -14.35
C ARG A 114 -15.13 12.26 -13.42
N PRO A 115 -14.61 12.22 -12.18
CA PRO A 115 -15.02 11.22 -11.19
C PRO A 115 -16.54 11.24 -11.02
N ALA A 116 -17.17 10.06 -10.96
CA ALA A 116 -18.62 9.93 -10.87
C ALA A 116 -19.08 10.08 -9.41
N VAL A 117 -18.97 11.28 -8.87
CA VAL A 117 -19.41 11.65 -7.52
C VAL A 117 -20.84 12.19 -7.56
N LYS A 118 -21.65 11.80 -6.58
CA LYS A 118 -23.00 12.32 -6.36
C LYS A 118 -23.13 12.90 -4.97
N ASP A 119 -24.04 13.88 -4.82
CA ASP A 119 -24.37 14.41 -3.49
C ASP A 119 -25.12 13.34 -2.66
N GLY A 120 -24.82 13.29 -1.38
CA GLY A 120 -25.43 12.35 -0.43
C GLY A 120 -24.46 11.27 0.02
N GLU A 121 -24.97 10.30 0.79
CA GLU A 121 -24.17 9.22 1.32
C GLU A 121 -24.51 7.88 0.67
N GLN A 122 -23.51 7.05 0.46
CA GLN A 122 -23.68 5.64 0.04
C GLN A 122 -24.42 5.46 -1.30
N ASN A 123 -24.22 6.38 -2.24
CA ASN A 123 -24.96 6.42 -3.48
C ASN A 123 -24.09 6.45 -4.74
N ASP A 124 -22.75 6.40 -4.59
CA ASP A 124 -21.81 6.34 -5.69
C ASP A 124 -20.61 5.40 -5.41
N TYR A 125 -19.71 5.30 -6.40
CA TYR A 125 -18.51 4.46 -6.31
C TYR A 125 -17.56 4.93 -5.19
N TRP A 126 -17.40 6.23 -5.06
CA TRP A 126 -16.42 6.83 -4.15
C TRP A 126 -16.85 6.74 -2.69
N ASP A 127 -18.15 6.73 -2.43
CA ASP A 127 -18.70 6.45 -1.09
C ASP A 127 -18.38 5.03 -0.60
N HIS A 128 -18.32 4.10 -1.54
CA HIS A 128 -17.91 2.73 -1.21
C HIS A 128 -16.40 2.66 -0.93
N VAL A 129 -15.58 3.37 -1.70
CA VAL A 129 -14.13 3.50 -1.43
C VAL A 129 -13.91 4.15 -0.05
N ASP A 130 -14.63 5.24 0.26
CA ASP A 130 -14.56 5.93 1.56
C ASP A 130 -14.87 5.00 2.73
N TYR A 131 -15.93 4.19 2.59
CA TYR A 131 -16.30 3.20 3.60
C TYR A 131 -15.12 2.26 3.89
N ILE A 132 -14.49 1.71 2.85
CA ILE A 132 -13.41 0.73 2.98
C ILE A 132 -12.15 1.39 3.55
N VAL A 133 -11.77 2.58 3.07
CA VAL A 133 -10.61 3.34 3.58
C VAL A 133 -10.80 3.63 5.06
N ARG A 134 -11.95 4.21 5.45
CA ARG A 134 -12.26 4.49 6.86
C ARG A 134 -12.22 3.22 7.69
N ARG A 135 -12.82 2.12 7.20
CA ARG A 135 -12.85 0.86 7.92
C ARG A 135 -11.47 0.25 8.14
N ALA A 136 -10.58 0.33 7.16
CA ALA A 136 -9.18 -0.08 7.32
C ALA A 136 -8.46 0.76 8.39
N ASN A 137 -8.65 2.08 8.36
CA ASN A 137 -8.04 3.00 9.33
C ASN A 137 -8.58 2.76 10.75
N GLU A 138 -9.89 2.52 10.94
CA GLU A 138 -10.48 2.12 12.23
C GLU A 138 -9.86 0.83 12.79
N LEU A 139 -9.41 -0.07 11.94
CA LEU A 139 -8.72 -1.30 12.31
C LEU A 139 -7.19 -1.12 12.47
N GLY A 140 -6.71 0.12 12.40
CA GLY A 140 -5.28 0.47 12.55
C GLY A 140 -4.43 0.15 11.34
N MET A 141 -5.03 -0.01 10.16
CA MET A 141 -4.30 -0.29 8.91
C MET A 141 -4.32 0.93 7.98
N TYR A 142 -3.22 1.13 7.27
CA TYR A 142 -3.11 2.08 6.17
C TYR A 142 -3.65 1.46 4.88
N ILE A 143 -4.20 2.29 4.01
CA ILE A 143 -4.45 1.88 2.63
C ILE A 143 -3.27 2.31 1.76
N GLY A 144 -2.56 1.34 1.20
CA GLY A 144 -1.65 1.55 0.08
C GLY A 144 -2.51 1.79 -1.16
N LEU A 145 -2.87 3.04 -1.39
CA LEU A 145 -3.85 3.41 -2.39
C LEU A 145 -3.20 3.62 -3.75
N LEU A 146 -3.52 2.71 -4.69
CA LEU A 146 -3.18 2.90 -6.09
C LEU A 146 -4.32 3.70 -6.76
N PRO A 147 -4.06 4.93 -7.24
CA PRO A 147 -5.08 5.72 -7.92
C PRO A 147 -5.66 5.00 -9.14
N THR A 148 -4.82 4.26 -9.86
CA THR A 148 -5.21 3.53 -11.08
C THR A 148 -4.27 2.36 -11.31
N TRP A 149 -4.74 1.36 -12.07
CA TRP A 149 -3.87 0.30 -12.57
C TRP A 149 -3.14 0.70 -13.85
N GLY A 150 -2.03 0.04 -14.13
CA GLY A 150 -1.12 0.38 -15.22
C GLY A 150 -1.73 0.36 -16.61
N ARG A 151 -2.72 -0.51 -16.89
CA ARG A 151 -3.37 -0.57 -18.20
C ARG A 151 -4.01 0.75 -18.64
N TYR A 152 -4.42 1.59 -17.68
CA TYR A 152 -5.15 2.82 -17.97
C TYR A 152 -4.26 4.02 -18.33
N TRP A 153 -2.96 3.95 -18.05
CA TRP A 153 -1.97 4.98 -18.45
C TRP A 153 -0.90 4.44 -19.42
N ASN A 154 -0.78 3.12 -19.53
CA ASN A 154 0.16 2.42 -20.42
C ASN A 154 -0.54 1.96 -21.70
N ASP A 155 0.03 0.97 -22.37
CA ASP A 155 -0.57 0.35 -23.55
C ASP A 155 -1.69 -0.61 -23.16
N GLY A 156 -2.70 -0.78 -23.99
CA GLY A 156 -3.81 -1.70 -23.75
C GLY A 156 -5.15 -1.03 -23.41
N GLY A 157 -5.32 0.24 -23.75
CA GLY A 157 -6.56 1.02 -23.59
C GLY A 157 -6.39 2.20 -22.62
N PRO A 158 -5.36 3.05 -22.86
CA PRO A 158 -5.11 4.17 -21.98
C PRO A 158 -6.25 5.18 -22.02
N ILE A 159 -6.62 5.67 -20.85
CA ILE A 159 -7.58 6.78 -20.68
C ILE A 159 -6.89 8.01 -20.09
N PHE A 160 -5.64 7.85 -19.60
CA PHE A 160 -4.86 8.94 -19.02
C PHE A 160 -3.98 9.66 -20.04
N ASN A 161 -3.92 10.96 -19.87
CA ASN A 161 -2.92 11.88 -20.40
C ASN A 161 -2.44 12.78 -19.25
N GLU A 162 -1.45 13.64 -19.47
CA GLU A 162 -0.91 14.49 -18.42
C GLU A 162 -1.98 15.38 -17.77
N ARG A 163 -2.85 16.01 -18.58
CA ARG A 163 -3.85 16.94 -18.07
C ARG A 163 -4.86 16.26 -17.14
N ASN A 164 -5.43 15.14 -17.56
CA ASN A 164 -6.44 14.44 -16.76
C ASN A 164 -5.81 13.65 -15.62
N ALA A 165 -4.55 13.20 -15.74
CA ALA A 165 -3.80 12.57 -14.66
C ALA A 165 -3.55 13.55 -13.49
N GLU A 166 -3.19 14.79 -13.77
CA GLU A 166 -3.02 15.81 -12.75
C GLU A 166 -4.36 16.16 -12.06
N ALA A 167 -5.43 16.32 -12.85
CA ALA A 167 -6.76 16.58 -12.32
C ALA A 167 -7.27 15.46 -11.43
N TYR A 168 -7.08 14.21 -11.86
CA TYR A 168 -7.46 13.02 -11.09
C TYR A 168 -6.61 12.84 -9.83
N GLY A 169 -5.30 13.08 -9.92
CA GLY A 169 -4.40 13.08 -8.77
C GLY A 169 -4.83 14.09 -7.70
N ARG A 170 -5.23 15.29 -8.10
CA ARG A 170 -5.78 16.30 -7.21
C ARG A 170 -7.09 15.85 -6.57
N PHE A 171 -8.01 15.31 -7.34
CA PHE A 171 -9.29 14.81 -6.83
C PHE A 171 -9.11 13.74 -5.77
N ILE A 172 -8.30 12.71 -6.04
CA ILE A 172 -8.14 11.59 -5.12
C ILE A 172 -7.39 12.02 -3.85
N ALA A 173 -6.43 12.93 -3.99
CA ALA A 173 -5.72 13.49 -2.84
C ALA A 173 -6.64 14.35 -1.97
N GLU A 174 -7.47 15.21 -2.54
CA GLU A 174 -8.43 16.02 -1.77
C GLU A 174 -9.38 15.13 -0.97
N ARG A 175 -9.78 13.98 -1.52
CA ARG A 175 -10.69 13.06 -0.85
C ARG A 175 -10.04 12.30 0.31
N TYR A 176 -8.75 11.96 0.21
CA TYR A 176 -8.08 11.07 1.18
C TYR A 176 -6.92 11.71 1.95
N LYS A 177 -6.66 13.01 1.83
CA LYS A 177 -5.58 13.71 2.53
C LYS A 177 -5.65 13.61 4.07
N ASP A 178 -6.83 13.36 4.62
CA ASP A 178 -7.08 13.24 6.05
C ASP A 178 -7.21 11.77 6.53
N ALA A 179 -7.11 10.82 5.60
CA ALA A 179 -7.12 9.38 5.89
C ALA A 179 -5.69 8.84 6.06
N ASP A 180 -5.55 7.64 6.62
CA ASP A 180 -4.27 6.94 6.72
C ASP A 180 -3.99 6.19 5.41
N VAL A 181 -3.31 6.86 4.47
CA VAL A 181 -2.96 6.32 3.16
C VAL A 181 -1.47 6.39 2.88
N ILE A 182 -1.02 5.55 1.96
CA ILE A 182 0.28 5.62 1.28
C ILE A 182 -0.04 5.61 -0.21
N TRP A 183 0.39 6.62 -0.95
CA TRP A 183 0.15 6.69 -2.37
C TRP A 183 1.10 5.76 -3.14
N ILE A 184 0.54 4.90 -3.99
CA ILE A 184 1.31 3.97 -4.80
C ILE A 184 0.94 4.20 -6.27
N LEU A 185 1.75 4.93 -7.00
CA LEU A 185 1.54 5.14 -8.42
C LEU A 185 1.95 3.91 -9.24
N GLY A 186 1.51 3.79 -10.48
CA GLY A 186 1.92 2.72 -11.38
C GLY A 186 0.87 1.63 -11.55
N GLY A 187 1.12 0.42 -11.05
CA GLY A 187 0.23 -0.75 -11.19
C GLY A 187 0.68 -1.74 -12.26
N ASP A 188 1.77 -2.46 -12.01
CA ASP A 188 2.30 -3.59 -12.78
C ASP A 188 2.60 -3.29 -14.25
N ARG A 189 3.00 -2.03 -14.53
CA ARG A 189 3.47 -1.59 -15.85
C ARG A 189 4.68 -0.66 -15.69
N ASN A 190 5.56 -0.67 -16.70
CA ASN A 190 6.74 0.17 -16.74
C ASN A 190 6.50 1.43 -17.58
N PRO A 191 6.94 2.60 -17.11
CA PRO A 191 6.87 3.84 -17.87
C PRO A 191 8.10 3.97 -18.76
N ASP A 192 8.22 3.11 -19.79
CA ASP A 192 9.42 2.96 -20.62
C ASP A 192 9.62 4.08 -21.66
N ASP A 193 8.69 5.02 -21.76
CA ASP A 193 8.79 6.19 -22.62
C ASP A 193 8.45 7.49 -21.90
N ASP A 194 8.85 8.63 -22.47
CA ASP A 194 8.68 9.96 -21.86
C ASP A 194 7.21 10.32 -21.64
N ARG A 195 6.29 9.91 -22.54
CA ARG A 195 4.86 10.15 -22.39
C ARG A 195 4.30 9.45 -21.14
N LYS A 196 4.66 8.19 -20.96
CA LYS A 196 4.21 7.40 -19.80
C LYS A 196 4.77 7.98 -18.50
N GLN A 197 6.05 8.37 -18.49
CA GLN A 197 6.66 9.03 -17.34
C GLN A 197 6.00 10.37 -17.03
N ALA A 198 5.69 11.17 -18.07
CA ALA A 198 5.02 12.46 -17.92
C ALA A 198 3.62 12.32 -17.31
N ILE A 199 2.86 11.27 -17.66
CA ILE A 199 1.55 10.96 -17.05
C ILE A 199 1.71 10.66 -15.56
N ILE A 200 2.68 9.82 -15.18
CA ILE A 200 2.93 9.48 -13.77
C ILE A 200 3.36 10.72 -12.98
N ARG A 201 4.28 11.53 -13.53
CA ARG A 201 4.70 12.80 -12.91
C ARG A 201 3.54 13.79 -12.78
N ALA A 202 2.64 13.85 -13.75
CA ALA A 202 1.45 14.69 -13.68
C ALA A 202 0.50 14.25 -12.55
N MET A 203 0.26 12.94 -12.42
CA MET A 203 -0.54 12.40 -11.32
C MET A 203 0.09 12.72 -9.96
N ALA A 204 1.41 12.53 -9.82
CA ALA A 204 2.15 12.89 -8.62
C ALA A 204 2.05 14.39 -8.29
N ARG A 205 2.19 15.28 -9.29
CA ARG A 205 1.98 16.73 -9.10
C ARG A 205 0.56 17.04 -8.61
N GLY A 206 -0.45 16.39 -9.20
CA GLY A 206 -1.84 16.53 -8.76
C GLY A 206 -1.99 16.17 -7.29
N ILE A 207 -1.47 15.04 -6.85
CA ILE A 207 -1.49 14.61 -5.46
C ILE A 207 -0.75 15.61 -4.58
N ARG A 208 0.51 15.93 -4.89
CA ARG A 208 1.35 16.84 -4.09
C ARG A 208 0.80 18.26 -3.98
N SER A 209 -0.01 18.70 -4.95
CA SER A 209 -0.64 20.03 -4.88
C SER A 209 -1.65 20.17 -3.72
N VAL A 210 -2.07 19.04 -3.14
CA VAL A 210 -3.07 18.96 -2.08
C VAL A 210 -2.51 18.27 -0.84
N ASP A 211 -1.81 17.16 -1.05
CA ASP A 211 -1.29 16.29 0.01
C ASP A 211 0.24 16.27 0.01
N THR A 212 0.81 16.96 0.99
CA THR A 212 2.27 17.01 1.23
C THR A 212 2.71 16.12 2.39
N ARG A 213 1.76 15.43 3.04
CA ARG A 213 1.98 14.66 4.26
C ARG A 213 2.26 13.18 3.99
N HIS A 214 1.47 12.57 3.10
CA HIS A 214 1.57 11.14 2.86
C HIS A 214 2.69 10.80 1.88
N LEU A 215 3.30 9.64 2.09
CA LEU A 215 4.36 9.13 1.24
C LEU A 215 3.81 8.71 -0.12
N ILE A 216 4.61 8.94 -1.17
CA ILE A 216 4.34 8.48 -2.54
C ILE A 216 5.45 7.54 -2.98
N THR A 217 5.06 6.40 -3.54
CA THR A 217 5.96 5.46 -4.21
C THR A 217 5.40 5.06 -5.58
N PHE A 218 6.13 4.21 -6.30
CA PHE A 218 5.72 3.69 -7.61
C PHE A 218 5.84 2.17 -7.67
N HIS A 219 4.81 1.49 -8.17
CA HIS A 219 4.72 0.05 -8.35
C HIS A 219 5.01 -0.33 -9.82
N PRO A 220 6.24 -0.78 -10.16
CA PRO A 220 6.62 -1.23 -11.51
C PRO A 220 6.11 -2.65 -11.80
N THR A 221 6.47 -3.22 -12.95
CA THR A 221 6.31 -4.66 -13.20
C THR A 221 7.30 -5.49 -12.38
N GLY A 222 7.10 -6.80 -12.35
CA GLY A 222 8.05 -7.74 -11.75
C GLY A 222 9.50 -7.52 -12.24
N TRP A 223 10.46 -7.71 -11.32
CA TRP A 223 11.91 -7.54 -11.53
C TRP A 223 12.38 -6.10 -11.75
N GLN A 224 11.53 -5.14 -11.51
CA GLN A 224 11.85 -3.73 -11.64
C GLN A 224 11.76 -3.00 -10.30
N THR A 225 12.39 -1.83 -10.27
CA THR A 225 12.36 -0.89 -9.16
C THR A 225 11.98 0.49 -9.68
N SER A 226 11.28 1.27 -8.86
CA SER A 226 10.90 2.65 -9.18
C SER A 226 12.11 3.55 -9.41
N SER A 227 13.23 3.25 -8.76
CA SER A 227 14.48 4.02 -8.87
C SER A 227 15.01 4.13 -10.31
N ARG A 228 14.63 3.17 -11.15
CA ARG A 228 15.02 3.16 -12.55
C ARG A 228 14.55 4.40 -13.32
N TRP A 229 13.40 4.93 -12.98
CA TRP A 229 12.75 6.03 -13.70
C TRP A 229 12.60 7.30 -12.89
N PHE A 230 12.43 7.17 -11.57
CA PHE A 230 11.95 8.28 -10.73
C PHE A 230 12.82 8.58 -9.51
N HIS A 231 13.98 7.94 -9.34
CA HIS A 231 14.82 8.13 -8.15
C HIS A 231 15.17 9.60 -7.86
N GLY A 232 15.40 10.39 -8.90
CA GLY A 232 15.70 11.81 -8.77
C GLY A 232 14.49 12.74 -8.74
N ASP A 233 13.27 12.20 -8.79
CA ASP A 233 12.05 12.99 -8.79
C ASP A 233 11.65 13.31 -7.34
N ALA A 234 11.47 14.60 -7.02
CA ALA A 234 11.16 15.08 -5.67
C ALA A 234 9.83 14.57 -5.09
N TRP A 235 8.98 13.96 -5.90
CA TRP A 235 7.71 13.39 -5.45
C TRP A 235 7.85 11.96 -4.92
N LEU A 236 8.90 11.22 -5.31
CA LEU A 236 9.12 9.83 -4.90
C LEU A 236 9.80 9.81 -3.52
N ASP A 237 9.08 9.41 -2.49
CA ASP A 237 9.62 9.39 -1.12
C ASP A 237 10.42 8.13 -0.82
N PHE A 238 10.04 6.99 -1.40
CA PHE A 238 10.79 5.74 -1.25
C PHE A 238 10.66 4.84 -2.48
N ASN A 239 11.67 4.02 -2.71
CA ASN A 239 11.69 3.12 -3.84
C ASN A 239 10.76 1.93 -3.63
N GLY A 240 9.83 1.74 -4.57
CA GLY A 240 9.01 0.54 -4.68
C GLY A 240 9.70 -0.49 -5.58
N ARG A 241 9.76 -1.74 -5.12
CA ARG A 241 10.32 -2.85 -5.88
C ARG A 241 9.34 -4.00 -5.96
N GLN A 242 9.18 -4.57 -7.14
CA GLN A 242 8.46 -5.82 -7.34
C GLN A 242 9.43 -6.95 -7.66
N SER A 243 9.52 -7.96 -6.78
CA SER A 243 10.37 -9.14 -6.98
C SER A 243 9.81 -10.15 -7.99
N GLY A 244 8.51 -10.04 -8.32
CA GLY A 244 7.81 -10.96 -9.24
C GLY A 244 7.58 -12.35 -8.62
N HIS A 245 7.16 -13.31 -9.46
CA HIS A 245 6.79 -14.66 -9.04
C HIS A 245 7.81 -15.74 -9.42
N ASN A 246 8.93 -15.37 -10.05
CA ASN A 246 9.95 -16.32 -10.46
C ASN A 246 11.05 -16.46 -9.40
N GLN A 247 11.11 -17.60 -8.72
CA GLN A 247 12.06 -17.88 -7.64
C GLN A 247 13.53 -17.98 -8.08
N ARG A 248 13.81 -18.01 -9.40
CA ARG A 248 15.17 -18.12 -9.92
C ARG A 248 15.96 -16.82 -9.93
N TYR A 249 15.32 -15.70 -9.70
CA TYR A 249 15.98 -14.40 -9.70
C TYR A 249 16.33 -13.97 -8.28
N ASN A 250 17.61 -13.67 -8.08
CA ASN A 250 18.09 -13.06 -6.85
C ASN A 250 17.79 -11.56 -6.86
N SER A 251 16.85 -11.12 -6.02
CA SER A 251 16.51 -9.69 -5.91
C SER A 251 17.47 -8.90 -5.02
N ASN A 252 18.37 -9.57 -4.29
CA ASN A 252 19.21 -8.94 -3.29
C ASN A 252 20.19 -7.92 -3.89
N GLU A 253 20.77 -8.19 -5.06
CA GLU A 253 21.69 -7.25 -5.72
C GLU A 253 20.99 -5.94 -6.07
N GLN A 254 19.78 -6.00 -6.64
CA GLN A 254 19.03 -4.80 -7.02
C GLN A 254 18.51 -4.03 -5.79
N ILE A 255 18.16 -4.73 -4.69
CA ILE A 255 17.84 -4.08 -3.42
C ILE A 255 19.08 -3.37 -2.87
N LEU A 256 20.24 -4.01 -2.93
CA LEU A 256 21.50 -3.41 -2.50
C LEU A 256 21.88 -2.19 -3.36
N ASP A 257 21.61 -2.23 -4.66
CA ASP A 257 21.83 -1.09 -5.55
C ASP A 257 20.93 0.09 -5.21
N ASP A 258 19.64 -0.16 -4.92
CA ASP A 258 18.73 0.89 -4.44
C ASP A 258 19.17 1.44 -3.08
N PHE A 259 19.56 0.58 -2.15
CA PHE A 259 20.05 0.98 -0.82
C PHE A 259 21.31 1.87 -0.90
N ARG A 260 22.15 1.69 -1.89
CA ARG A 260 23.38 2.49 -2.10
C ARG A 260 23.12 3.84 -2.75
N ARG A 261 21.91 4.08 -3.27
CA ARG A 261 21.53 5.34 -3.93
C ARG A 261 21.07 6.42 -2.95
N THR A 262 20.68 6.02 -1.75
CA THR A 262 20.20 6.92 -0.67
C THR A 262 21.37 7.61 0.03
#